data_2c798e441db7f07954b4881f118bb692
#
_entry.id   2c798e441db7f07954b4881f118bb692
#
_cell.length_a   1.000
_cell.length_b   1.000
_cell.length_c   1.000
_cell.angle_alpha   90.00
_cell.angle_beta   90.00
_cell.angle_gamma   90.00
#
_symmetry.space_group_name_H-M   'P 1'
#
loop_
_entity.id
_entity.type
_entity.pdbx_description
1 polymer ?
#
loop_
_entity_poly.entity_id
_entity_poly.type
_entity_poly.pdbx_seq_one_letter_code
_entity_poly.pdbx_strand_id
1 'polypeptide(L)'
;MAASARFSQPADGVGLIVFENPPRNFGTTELALRIIEALQAAAQAACRVVVLASDCPGYFIAHWSLQGIIDGQRAFPPRTSHKPRQPTVFDLIETSSMVVIAANNGQAWGGGAELSWGCDLRIAAESATYGQPEVALGIIPGAGGTTRLARLIGPTKCMEMILDGRPITAREALALGAINKVVPDAQLRQAAIDWAAHIARWPAWSLAACKRSLIDGRDLPIDAARRNESAIFQSVARREDAIALMAAAQARYDAGADSWDAIGLPRG
;
A
#
# COMPACT_ATOMS: atom_id res chain seq x y z
N MET A 1 17.15 18.23 -10.14
CA MET A 1 15.92 18.70 -9.44
C MET A 1 15.89 18.03 -8.09
N ALA A 2 15.41 18.69 -7.04
CA ALA A 2 15.26 18.11 -5.71
C ALA A 2 14.09 17.11 -5.68
N ALA A 3 14.13 16.17 -4.72
CA ALA A 3 13.03 15.23 -4.49
C ALA A 3 11.75 15.97 -4.10
N SER A 4 10.61 15.59 -4.64
CA SER A 4 9.32 16.20 -4.36
C SER A 4 8.19 15.15 -4.21
N ALA A 5 7.15 15.53 -3.45
CA ALA A 5 5.87 14.82 -3.45
C ALA A 5 4.75 15.86 -3.35
N ARG A 6 3.80 15.80 -4.26
CA ARG A 6 2.67 16.73 -4.35
C ARG A 6 1.38 16.00 -4.03
N PHE A 7 0.60 16.56 -3.14
CA PHE A 7 -0.73 16.09 -2.80
C PHE A 7 -1.80 16.86 -3.57
N SER A 8 -2.80 16.15 -4.06
CA SER A 8 -4.04 16.70 -4.63
C SER A 8 -5.22 15.79 -4.30
N GLN A 9 -6.42 16.29 -4.47
CA GLN A 9 -7.67 15.59 -4.17
C GLN A 9 -8.54 15.51 -5.44
N PRO A 10 -8.34 14.49 -6.29
CA PRO A 10 -9.03 14.37 -7.58
C PRO A 10 -10.50 13.99 -7.48
N ALA A 11 -10.94 13.43 -6.35
CA ALA A 11 -12.33 13.07 -6.09
C ALA A 11 -12.62 13.10 -4.58
N ASP A 12 -13.89 13.05 -4.20
CA ASP A 12 -14.29 13.04 -2.79
C ASP A 12 -13.68 11.85 -2.05
N GLY A 13 -13.00 12.13 -0.95
CA GLY A 13 -12.31 11.14 -0.12
C GLY A 13 -11.11 10.47 -0.76
N VAL A 14 -10.66 10.90 -1.95
CA VAL A 14 -9.50 10.35 -2.67
C VAL A 14 -8.36 11.34 -2.67
N GLY A 15 -7.22 10.94 -2.12
CA GLY A 15 -5.94 11.64 -2.24
C GLY A 15 -5.09 11.05 -3.36
N LEU A 16 -4.43 11.91 -4.11
CA LEU A 16 -3.38 11.54 -5.06
C LEU A 16 -2.07 12.19 -4.61
N ILE A 17 -1.09 11.36 -4.33
CA ILE A 17 0.28 11.79 -4.03
C ILE A 17 1.15 11.40 -5.21
N VAL A 18 1.67 12.40 -5.89
CA VAL A 18 2.59 12.23 -7.02
C VAL A 18 3.98 12.62 -6.56
N PHE A 19 4.91 11.67 -6.60
CA PHE A 19 6.27 11.87 -6.13
C PHE A 19 7.29 11.69 -7.25
N GLU A 20 8.43 12.37 -7.11
CA GLU A 20 9.53 12.31 -8.07
C GLU A 20 10.89 12.61 -7.42
N ASN A 21 11.92 11.95 -7.93
CA ASN A 21 13.32 12.22 -7.65
C ASN A 21 14.15 11.87 -8.90
N PRO A 22 14.05 12.69 -9.96
CA PRO A 22 14.68 12.39 -11.26
C PRO A 22 16.20 12.24 -11.17
N PRO A 23 16.85 11.51 -12.12
CA PRO A 23 16.21 10.95 -13.33
C PRO A 23 15.57 9.57 -13.15
N ARG A 24 15.92 8.78 -12.12
CA ARG A 24 15.49 7.38 -11.95
C ARG A 24 14.65 7.14 -10.72
N ASN A 25 14.18 8.19 -10.10
CA ASN A 25 13.35 8.11 -8.90
C ASN A 25 13.95 7.25 -7.78
N PHE A 26 15.22 7.49 -7.44
CA PHE A 26 15.84 6.78 -6.32
C PHE A 26 15.14 7.13 -5.00
N GLY A 27 14.85 6.12 -4.22
CA GLY A 27 14.38 6.27 -2.84
C GLY A 27 15.49 6.90 -1.97
N THR A 28 15.17 7.99 -1.32
CA THR A 28 16.06 8.70 -0.40
C THR A 28 15.32 9.09 0.86
N THR A 29 16.04 9.42 1.92
CA THR A 29 15.43 9.98 3.13
C THR A 29 14.61 11.23 2.82
N GLU A 30 15.11 12.10 1.92
CA GLU A 30 14.40 13.31 1.50
C GLU A 30 13.07 12.96 0.82
N LEU A 31 13.08 12.06 -0.19
CA LEU A 31 11.85 11.63 -0.85
C LEU A 31 10.86 10.99 0.12
N ALA A 32 11.36 10.16 1.05
CA ALA A 32 10.51 9.55 2.08
C ALA A 32 9.84 10.61 2.96
N LEU A 33 10.57 11.65 3.39
CA LEU A 33 10.01 12.75 4.16
C LEU A 33 8.94 13.53 3.39
N ARG A 34 9.17 13.79 2.08
CA ARG A 34 8.15 14.44 1.24
C ARG A 34 6.89 13.60 1.10
N ILE A 35 7.03 12.28 0.94
CA ILE A 35 5.86 11.38 0.90
C ILE A 35 5.13 11.39 2.26
N ILE A 36 5.85 11.41 3.38
CA ILE A 36 5.25 11.50 4.72
C ILE A 36 4.46 12.80 4.88
N GLU A 37 5.03 13.96 4.49
CA GLU A 37 4.34 15.25 4.53
C GLU A 37 3.06 15.23 3.68
N ALA A 38 3.11 14.64 2.49
CA ALA A 38 1.95 14.49 1.62
C ALA A 38 0.87 13.53 2.18
N LEU A 39 1.28 12.43 2.84
CA LEU A 39 0.35 11.54 3.55
C LEU A 39 -0.34 12.24 4.72
N GLN A 40 0.39 13.07 5.46
CA GLN A 40 -0.19 13.88 6.55
C GLN A 40 -1.20 14.90 6.01
N ALA A 41 -0.89 15.56 4.88
CA ALA A 41 -1.82 16.46 4.21
C ALA A 41 -3.09 15.73 3.74
N ALA A 42 -2.97 14.52 3.19
CA ALA A 42 -4.11 13.69 2.82
C ALA A 42 -4.98 13.30 4.02
N ALA A 43 -4.36 12.98 5.15
CA ALA A 43 -5.08 12.69 6.39
C ALA A 43 -5.83 13.93 6.93
N GLN A 44 -5.21 15.11 6.89
CA GLN A 44 -5.84 16.38 7.27
C GLN A 44 -7.00 16.75 6.35
N ALA A 45 -6.92 16.39 5.06
CA ALA A 45 -7.99 16.55 4.07
C ALA A 45 -9.09 15.46 4.18
N ALA A 46 -9.06 14.62 5.23
CA ALA A 46 -10.00 13.53 5.47
C ALA A 46 -10.12 12.54 4.30
N CYS A 47 -9.05 12.31 3.54
CA CYS A 47 -9.02 11.28 2.51
C CYS A 47 -9.25 9.90 3.12
N ARG A 48 -10.05 9.09 2.45
CA ARG A 48 -10.33 7.69 2.82
C ARG A 48 -9.37 6.73 2.12
N VAL A 49 -9.00 7.09 0.88
CA VAL A 49 -8.09 6.31 0.05
C VAL A 49 -7.04 7.25 -0.56
N VAL A 50 -5.80 6.80 -0.59
CA VAL A 50 -4.68 7.56 -1.17
C VAL A 50 -4.01 6.72 -2.25
N VAL A 51 -3.78 7.31 -3.42
CA VAL A 51 -2.97 6.75 -4.49
C VAL A 51 -1.56 7.33 -4.41
N LEU A 52 -0.55 6.47 -4.34
CA LEU A 52 0.86 6.83 -4.50
C LEU A 52 1.27 6.54 -5.95
N ALA A 53 1.66 7.58 -6.68
CA ALA A 53 2.09 7.50 -8.08
C ALA A 53 3.39 8.26 -8.31
N SER A 54 4.17 7.82 -9.29
CA SER A 54 5.42 8.49 -9.69
C SER A 54 5.22 9.34 -10.96
N ASP A 55 5.93 10.47 -11.04
CA ASP A 55 6.08 11.27 -12.25
C ASP A 55 7.37 10.99 -13.03
N CYS A 56 8.25 10.11 -12.50
CA CYS A 56 9.43 9.68 -13.24
C CYS A 56 9.05 8.60 -14.26
N PRO A 57 9.17 8.84 -15.57
CA PRO A 57 8.79 7.86 -16.59
C PRO A 57 9.58 6.55 -16.45
N GLY A 58 8.89 5.43 -16.43
CA GLY A 58 9.49 4.10 -16.32
C GLY A 58 10.02 3.71 -14.94
N TYR A 59 9.82 4.57 -13.92
CA TYR A 59 10.29 4.31 -12.56
C TYR A 59 9.22 4.67 -11.52
N PHE A 60 8.77 3.68 -10.77
CA PHE A 60 8.04 3.95 -9.52
C PHE A 60 9.06 4.43 -8.47
N ILE A 61 9.94 3.57 -8.03
CA ILE A 61 11.20 3.86 -7.35
C ILE A 61 12.20 2.82 -7.85
N ALA A 62 13.25 3.26 -8.58
CA ALA A 62 14.21 2.35 -9.20
C ALA A 62 14.86 1.41 -8.18
N HIS A 63 15.36 1.98 -7.08
CA HIS A 63 15.81 1.33 -5.85
C HIS A 63 16.10 2.39 -4.79
N TRP A 64 16.36 1.97 -3.55
CA TRP A 64 16.83 2.91 -2.51
C TRP A 64 18.26 3.32 -2.78
N SER A 65 18.59 4.60 -2.55
CA SER A 65 19.94 5.14 -2.81
C SER A 65 21.02 4.32 -2.12
N LEU A 66 21.88 3.66 -2.89
CA LEU A 66 23.00 2.86 -2.36
C LEU A 66 23.97 3.75 -1.58
N GLN A 67 24.24 4.97 -2.08
CA GLN A 67 25.09 5.91 -1.36
C GLN A 67 24.48 6.27 0.00
N GLY A 68 23.16 6.54 0.03
CA GLY A 68 22.46 6.80 1.29
C GLY A 68 22.51 5.64 2.28
N ILE A 69 22.46 4.39 1.79
CA ILE A 69 22.64 3.20 2.62
C ILE A 69 24.07 3.12 3.17
N ILE A 70 25.08 3.31 2.31
CA ILE A 70 26.51 3.27 2.71
C ILE A 70 26.80 4.36 3.76
N ASP A 71 26.36 5.57 3.53
CA ASP A 71 26.57 6.69 4.46
C ASP A 71 25.87 6.46 5.79
N GLY A 72 24.66 5.91 5.75
CA GLY A 72 23.92 5.53 6.96
C GLY A 72 24.65 4.46 7.78
N GLN A 73 25.23 3.45 7.14
CA GLN A 73 25.99 2.41 7.84
C GLN A 73 27.29 2.93 8.46
N ARG A 74 27.93 3.92 7.81
CA ARG A 74 29.16 4.54 8.32
C ARG A 74 28.92 5.53 9.45
N ALA A 75 27.77 6.23 9.40
CA ALA A 75 27.43 7.27 10.38
C ALA A 75 26.90 6.70 11.70
N PHE A 76 26.31 5.50 11.69
CA PHE A 76 25.66 4.91 12.86
C PHE A 76 26.24 3.54 13.17
N PRO A 77 26.58 3.24 14.45
CA PRO A 77 26.98 1.91 14.87
C PRO A 77 25.84 0.91 14.61
N PRO A 78 26.15 -0.41 14.51
CA PRO A 78 25.16 -1.46 14.37
C PRO A 78 24.05 -1.28 15.42
N ARG A 79 22.80 -1.23 14.99
CA ARG A 79 21.66 -1.07 15.91
C ARG A 79 21.54 -2.32 16.76
N THR A 80 21.80 -2.19 18.05
CA THR A 80 21.35 -3.15 19.04
C THR A 80 19.83 -3.02 19.16
N SER A 81 19.13 -4.12 18.93
CA SER A 81 17.71 -4.24 18.55
C SER A 81 16.63 -3.74 19.51
N HIS A 82 16.94 -3.00 20.55
CA HIS A 82 16.01 -2.75 21.66
C HIS A 82 15.55 -1.27 21.82
N LYS A 83 16.01 -0.35 20.98
CA LYS A 83 15.50 1.04 21.05
C LYS A 83 14.35 1.22 20.05
N PRO A 84 13.23 1.87 20.46
CA PRO A 84 12.18 2.26 19.53
C PRO A 84 12.79 3.05 18.38
N ARG A 85 12.52 2.62 17.13
CA ARG A 85 12.94 3.38 15.95
C ARG A 85 11.88 4.42 15.61
N GLN A 86 12.29 5.53 15.01
CA GLN A 86 11.36 6.46 14.38
C GLN A 86 10.55 5.73 13.30
N PRO A 87 9.23 5.94 13.22
CA PRO A 87 8.43 5.36 12.17
C PRO A 87 8.96 5.78 10.80
N THR A 88 9.09 4.81 9.91
CA THR A 88 9.46 5.05 8.51
C THR A 88 8.21 5.32 7.68
N VAL A 89 8.39 5.76 6.42
CA VAL A 89 7.28 5.88 5.47
C VAL A 89 6.52 4.56 5.32
N PHE A 90 7.21 3.42 5.38
CA PHE A 90 6.62 2.08 5.31
C PHE A 90 5.68 1.80 6.50
N ASP A 91 6.11 2.17 7.70
CA ASP A 91 5.32 1.98 8.92
C ASP A 91 4.10 2.92 8.93
N LEU A 92 4.28 4.16 8.48
CA LEU A 92 3.18 5.14 8.43
C LEU A 92 2.10 4.76 7.42
N ILE A 93 2.48 4.21 6.27
CA ILE A 93 1.52 3.66 5.29
C ILE A 93 0.73 2.52 5.94
N GLU A 94 1.41 1.56 6.57
CA GLU A 94 0.79 0.40 7.18
C GLU A 94 -0.15 0.75 8.34
N THR A 95 0.25 1.71 9.18
CA THR A 95 -0.55 2.12 10.36
C THR A 95 -1.59 3.21 10.08
N SER A 96 -1.60 3.78 8.87
CA SER A 96 -2.59 4.77 8.46
C SER A 96 -4.02 4.21 8.51
N SER A 97 -4.97 5.06 8.92
CA SER A 97 -6.40 4.74 8.78
C SER A 97 -6.91 4.82 7.33
N MET A 98 -6.15 5.47 6.44
CA MET A 98 -6.45 5.53 5.02
C MET A 98 -6.02 4.23 4.33
N VAL A 99 -6.76 3.81 3.30
CA VAL A 99 -6.31 2.77 2.38
C VAL A 99 -5.30 3.38 1.41
N VAL A 100 -4.14 2.75 1.24
CA VAL A 100 -3.08 3.26 0.36
C VAL A 100 -2.88 2.31 -0.83
N ILE A 101 -2.98 2.86 -2.03
CA ILE A 101 -2.82 2.15 -3.30
C ILE A 101 -1.49 2.58 -3.95
N ALA A 102 -0.59 1.64 -4.20
CA ALA A 102 0.59 1.90 -5.03
C ALA A 102 0.22 1.76 -6.51
N ALA A 103 0.47 2.81 -7.31
CA ALA A 103 0.31 2.82 -8.76
C ALA A 103 1.70 2.76 -9.42
N ASN A 104 2.16 1.55 -9.75
CA ASN A 104 3.51 1.32 -10.26
C ASN A 104 3.57 1.51 -11.78
N ASN A 105 4.30 2.53 -12.23
CA ASN A 105 4.45 2.91 -13.63
C ASN A 105 5.74 2.38 -14.30
N GLY A 106 6.48 1.46 -13.65
CA GLY A 106 7.74 0.98 -14.21
C GLY A 106 8.56 0.17 -13.22
N GLN A 107 9.84 0.45 -13.13
CA GLN A 107 10.74 -0.26 -12.23
C GLN A 107 10.43 0.07 -10.76
N ALA A 108 10.18 -0.98 -9.95
CA ALA A 108 10.08 -0.95 -8.50
C ALA A 108 10.96 -2.05 -7.91
N TRP A 109 12.22 -1.74 -7.59
CA TRP A 109 13.18 -2.74 -7.12
C TRP A 109 13.71 -2.39 -5.73
N GLY A 110 14.09 -3.40 -4.96
CA GLY A 110 14.57 -3.23 -3.59
C GLY A 110 13.60 -2.40 -2.76
N GLY A 111 14.08 -1.34 -2.14
CA GLY A 111 13.26 -0.42 -1.34
C GLY A 111 12.06 0.18 -2.10
N GLY A 112 12.11 0.24 -3.43
CA GLY A 112 10.96 0.64 -4.26
C GLY A 112 9.85 -0.41 -4.29
N ALA A 113 10.22 -1.68 -4.44
CA ALA A 113 9.28 -2.79 -4.31
C ALA A 113 8.76 -2.88 -2.88
N GLU A 114 9.62 -2.71 -1.88
CA GLU A 114 9.26 -2.74 -0.46
C GLU A 114 8.25 -1.64 -0.09
N LEU A 115 8.36 -0.44 -0.68
CA LEU A 115 7.34 0.62 -0.51
C LEU A 115 6.00 0.15 -1.08
N SER A 116 6.00 -0.45 -2.26
CA SER A 116 4.80 -1.02 -2.87
C SER A 116 4.20 -2.14 -2.02
N TRP A 117 5.04 -3.07 -1.49
CA TRP A 117 4.58 -4.14 -0.59
C TRP A 117 4.01 -3.62 0.73
N GLY A 118 4.44 -2.43 1.16
CA GLY A 118 3.92 -1.74 2.35
C GLY A 118 2.55 -1.10 2.15
N CYS A 119 2.14 -0.84 0.91
CA CYS A 119 0.80 -0.34 0.60
C CYS A 119 -0.26 -1.43 0.77
N ASP A 120 -1.52 -1.03 0.98
CA ASP A 120 -2.63 -1.96 1.14
C ASP A 120 -2.96 -2.67 -0.17
N LEU A 121 -2.99 -1.91 -1.27
CA LEU A 121 -3.32 -2.39 -2.60
C LEU A 121 -2.28 -1.94 -3.63
N ARG A 122 -2.20 -2.64 -4.75
CA ARG A 122 -1.24 -2.39 -5.84
C ARG A 122 -1.89 -2.54 -7.19
N ILE A 123 -1.69 -1.54 -8.04
CA ILE A 123 -2.02 -1.56 -9.46
C ILE A 123 -0.76 -1.22 -10.26
N ALA A 124 -0.52 -1.89 -11.36
CA ALA A 124 0.69 -1.73 -12.15
C ALA A 124 0.39 -1.47 -13.63
N ALA A 125 1.26 -0.73 -14.28
CA ALA A 125 1.36 -0.67 -15.73
C ALA A 125 1.81 -2.02 -16.28
N GLU A 126 1.45 -2.37 -17.52
CA GLU A 126 1.89 -3.60 -18.17
C GLU A 126 3.42 -3.70 -18.28
N SER A 127 4.10 -2.55 -18.48
CA SER A 127 5.56 -2.46 -18.54
C SER A 127 6.25 -2.52 -17.17
N ALA A 128 5.52 -2.50 -16.06
CA ALA A 128 6.10 -2.44 -14.73
C ALA A 128 6.80 -3.75 -14.34
N THR A 129 7.83 -3.59 -13.50
CA THR A 129 8.61 -4.71 -12.96
C THR A 129 8.82 -4.55 -11.47
N TYR A 130 8.93 -5.68 -10.77
CA TYR A 130 9.22 -5.77 -9.35
C TYR A 130 10.45 -6.64 -9.11
N GLY A 131 11.33 -6.22 -8.20
CA GLY A 131 12.55 -6.97 -7.92
C GLY A 131 13.03 -6.81 -6.48
N GLN A 132 13.74 -7.83 -6.00
CA GLN A 132 14.49 -7.81 -4.73
C GLN A 132 15.92 -8.26 -5.01
N PRO A 133 16.76 -7.42 -5.69
CA PRO A 133 18.08 -7.82 -6.17
C PRO A 133 19.19 -7.64 -5.11
N GLU A 134 18.86 -7.43 -3.85
CA GLU A 134 19.78 -7.11 -2.76
C GLU A 134 20.91 -8.14 -2.60
N VAL A 135 20.64 -9.40 -2.91
CA VAL A 135 21.63 -10.49 -2.84
C VAL A 135 22.83 -10.20 -3.75
N ALA A 136 22.63 -9.55 -4.90
CA ALA A 136 23.71 -9.16 -5.80
C ALA A 136 24.62 -8.06 -5.22
N LEU A 137 24.18 -7.39 -4.17
CA LEU A 137 24.93 -6.35 -3.46
C LEU A 137 25.52 -6.86 -2.13
N GLY A 138 25.37 -8.16 -1.82
CA GLY A 138 25.83 -8.75 -0.56
C GLY A 138 25.02 -8.30 0.67
N ILE A 139 23.78 -7.85 0.47
CA ILE A 139 22.85 -7.45 1.53
C ILE A 139 21.51 -8.18 1.36
N ILE A 140 20.60 -7.96 2.29
CA ILE A 140 19.23 -8.49 2.22
C ILE A 140 18.23 -7.33 2.08
N PRO A 141 17.00 -7.58 1.60
CA PRO A 141 15.90 -6.62 1.69
C PRO A 141 15.68 -6.17 3.15
N GLY A 142 15.69 -4.86 3.38
CA GLY A 142 15.73 -4.29 4.74
C GLY A 142 14.46 -3.56 5.19
N ALA A 143 13.47 -3.38 4.30
CA ALA A 143 12.27 -2.61 4.59
C ALA A 143 10.97 -3.40 4.33
N GLY A 144 11.04 -4.73 4.30
CA GLY A 144 9.87 -5.60 4.21
C GLY A 144 9.90 -6.63 3.08
N GLY A 145 10.95 -6.67 2.25
CA GLY A 145 11.05 -7.62 1.14
C GLY A 145 11.06 -9.08 1.60
N THR A 146 11.70 -9.40 2.72
CA THR A 146 11.68 -10.74 3.29
C THR A 146 10.44 -11.03 4.15
N THR A 147 9.76 -10.00 4.64
CA THR A 147 8.63 -10.14 5.58
C THR A 147 7.28 -9.93 4.91
N ARG A 148 7.07 -8.78 4.23
CA ARG A 148 5.79 -8.48 3.56
C ARG A 148 5.59 -9.31 2.29
N LEU A 149 6.63 -9.42 1.45
CA LEU A 149 6.53 -10.20 0.22
C LEU A 149 6.26 -11.67 0.50
N ALA A 150 6.92 -12.27 1.51
CA ALA A 150 6.68 -13.66 1.89
C ALA A 150 5.22 -13.91 2.32
N ARG A 151 4.55 -12.90 2.91
CA ARG A 151 3.12 -12.99 3.28
C ARG A 151 2.20 -12.81 2.08
N LEU A 152 2.65 -12.12 1.03
CA LEU A 152 1.86 -11.93 -0.19
C LEU A 152 1.90 -13.17 -1.10
N ILE A 153 3.09 -13.76 -1.34
CA ILE A 153 3.28 -14.81 -2.36
C ILE A 153 3.71 -16.16 -1.79
N GLY A 154 3.78 -16.26 -0.49
CA GLY A 154 4.30 -17.45 0.22
C GLY A 154 5.83 -17.50 0.25
N PRO A 155 6.39 -18.24 1.24
CA PRO A 155 7.83 -18.24 1.49
C PRO A 155 8.64 -18.83 0.34
N THR A 156 8.14 -19.86 -0.34
CA THR A 156 8.86 -20.53 -1.44
C THR A 156 9.10 -19.60 -2.62
N LYS A 157 8.05 -18.90 -3.08
CA LYS A 157 8.16 -17.96 -4.21
C LYS A 157 8.92 -16.69 -3.83
N CYS A 158 8.79 -16.25 -2.59
CA CYS A 158 9.58 -15.15 -2.07
C CYS A 158 11.08 -15.49 -2.05
N MET A 159 11.43 -16.69 -1.60
CA MET A 159 12.81 -17.17 -1.56
C MET A 159 13.41 -17.28 -2.97
N GLU A 160 12.68 -17.86 -3.93
CA GLU A 160 13.09 -17.93 -5.34
C GLU A 160 13.41 -16.52 -5.87
N MET A 161 12.47 -15.57 -5.72
CA MET A 161 12.63 -14.20 -6.23
C MET A 161 13.82 -13.46 -5.61
N ILE A 162 14.04 -13.63 -4.29
CA ILE A 162 15.14 -12.95 -3.58
C ILE A 162 16.49 -13.60 -3.89
N LEU A 163 16.58 -14.92 -3.93
CA LEU A 163 17.85 -15.61 -4.13
C LEU A 163 18.31 -15.60 -5.59
N ASP A 164 17.38 -15.66 -6.55
CA ASP A 164 17.70 -15.45 -7.95
C ASP A 164 18.05 -13.98 -8.25
N GLY A 165 17.53 -13.04 -7.45
CA GLY A 165 17.70 -11.61 -7.66
C GLY A 165 17.06 -11.10 -8.96
N ARG A 166 16.31 -11.96 -9.69
CA ARG A 166 15.66 -11.64 -10.97
C ARG A 166 14.37 -10.86 -10.73
N PRO A 167 14.20 -9.71 -11.39
CA PRO A 167 12.94 -9.01 -11.38
C PRO A 167 11.84 -9.82 -12.10
N ILE A 168 10.61 -9.67 -11.63
CA ILE A 168 9.42 -10.23 -12.24
C ILE A 168 8.61 -9.13 -12.92
N THR A 169 7.87 -9.50 -13.97
CA THR A 169 6.95 -8.61 -14.68
C THR A 169 5.69 -8.35 -13.85
N ALA A 170 4.94 -7.30 -14.21
CA ALA A 170 3.63 -7.01 -13.60
C ALA A 170 2.67 -8.21 -13.74
N ARG A 171 2.68 -8.92 -14.88
CA ARG A 171 1.84 -10.12 -15.09
C ARG A 171 2.24 -11.29 -14.20
N GLU A 172 3.54 -11.53 -14.02
CA GLU A 172 4.04 -12.53 -13.05
C GLU A 172 3.65 -12.15 -11.61
N ALA A 173 3.81 -10.87 -11.24
CA ALA A 173 3.41 -10.36 -9.92
C ALA A 173 1.91 -10.51 -9.65
N LEU A 174 1.06 -10.30 -10.68
CA LEU A 174 -0.39 -10.52 -10.60
C LEU A 174 -0.70 -12.01 -10.42
N ALA A 175 -0.07 -12.88 -11.21
CA ALA A 175 -0.29 -14.33 -11.13
C ALA A 175 0.14 -14.92 -9.77
N LEU A 176 1.15 -14.33 -9.12
CA LEU A 176 1.60 -14.69 -7.78
C LEU A 176 0.73 -14.10 -6.66
N GLY A 177 -0.20 -13.20 -6.95
CA GLY A 177 -0.98 -12.50 -5.93
C GLY A 177 -0.21 -11.37 -5.23
N ALA A 178 0.97 -11.01 -5.72
CA ALA A 178 1.74 -9.89 -5.17
C ALA A 178 1.08 -8.53 -5.44
N ILE A 179 0.33 -8.41 -6.53
CA ILE A 179 -0.43 -7.21 -6.91
C ILE A 179 -1.88 -7.55 -7.30
N ASN A 180 -2.73 -6.53 -7.34
CA ASN A 180 -4.18 -6.71 -7.51
C ASN A 180 -4.63 -6.51 -8.97
N LYS A 181 -3.98 -5.61 -9.72
CA LYS A 181 -4.40 -5.24 -11.08
C LYS A 181 -3.20 -4.91 -11.96
N VAL A 182 -3.35 -5.20 -13.27
CA VAL A 182 -2.46 -4.74 -14.33
C VAL A 182 -3.32 -4.06 -15.40
N VAL A 183 -2.87 -2.90 -15.86
CA VAL A 183 -3.58 -2.09 -16.87
C VAL A 183 -2.59 -1.56 -17.92
N PRO A 184 -3.05 -1.16 -19.11
CA PRO A 184 -2.21 -0.48 -20.08
C PRO A 184 -1.53 0.76 -19.46
N ASP A 185 -0.27 1.02 -19.80
CA ASP A 185 0.57 2.05 -19.21
C ASP A 185 -0.10 3.43 -19.19
N ALA A 186 -0.72 3.82 -20.32
CA ALA A 186 -1.40 5.10 -20.44
C ALA A 186 -2.64 5.25 -19.54
N GLN A 187 -3.20 4.15 -19.06
CA GLN A 187 -4.41 4.14 -18.22
C GLN A 187 -4.10 4.09 -16.72
N LEU A 188 -2.86 3.80 -16.33
CA LEU A 188 -2.50 3.48 -14.95
C LEU A 188 -3.03 4.49 -13.93
N ARG A 189 -2.72 5.78 -14.13
CA ARG A 189 -3.06 6.82 -13.16
C ARG A 189 -4.56 6.97 -13.02
N GLN A 190 -5.29 7.02 -14.14
CA GLN A 190 -6.74 7.14 -14.10
C GLN A 190 -7.40 5.90 -13.49
N ALA A 191 -6.97 4.70 -13.87
CA ALA A 191 -7.49 3.46 -13.32
C ALA A 191 -7.23 3.35 -11.79
N ALA A 192 -6.10 3.86 -11.30
CA ALA A 192 -5.82 3.91 -9.86
C ALA A 192 -6.76 4.90 -9.13
N ILE A 193 -7.02 6.08 -9.72
CA ILE A 193 -7.95 7.08 -9.17
C ILE A 193 -9.38 6.52 -9.17
N ASP A 194 -9.82 5.91 -10.25
CA ASP A 194 -11.16 5.32 -10.37
C ASP A 194 -11.36 4.20 -9.34
N TRP A 195 -10.33 3.36 -9.15
CA TRP A 195 -10.38 2.32 -8.13
C TRP A 195 -10.39 2.90 -6.72
N ALA A 196 -9.60 3.94 -6.46
CA ALA A 196 -9.63 4.66 -5.19
C ALA A 196 -10.99 5.29 -4.92
N ALA A 197 -11.62 5.92 -5.92
CA ALA A 197 -12.96 6.51 -5.82
C ALA A 197 -14.02 5.45 -5.56
N HIS A 198 -13.90 4.29 -6.20
CA HIS A 198 -14.77 3.14 -5.93
C HIS A 198 -14.71 2.69 -4.46
N ILE A 199 -13.51 2.56 -3.90
CA ILE A 199 -13.32 2.17 -2.49
C ILE A 199 -13.78 3.30 -1.55
N ALA A 200 -13.47 4.55 -1.89
CA ALA A 200 -13.79 5.71 -1.07
C ALA A 200 -15.30 5.98 -0.88
N ARG A 201 -16.17 5.28 -1.59
CA ARG A 201 -17.63 5.33 -1.34
C ARG A 201 -18.02 4.80 0.03
N TRP A 202 -17.22 3.89 0.58
CA TRP A 202 -17.54 3.25 1.84
C TRP A 202 -17.17 4.14 3.03
N PRO A 203 -17.84 3.96 4.17
CA PRO A 203 -17.56 4.72 5.37
C PRO A 203 -16.10 4.62 5.80
N ALA A 204 -15.48 5.75 6.11
CA ALA A 204 -14.07 5.82 6.51
C ALA A 204 -13.73 4.87 7.68
N TRP A 205 -14.62 4.83 8.70
CA TRP A 205 -14.42 3.97 9.87
C TRP A 205 -14.46 2.47 9.54
N SER A 206 -15.28 2.07 8.55
CA SER A 206 -15.38 0.67 8.11
C SER A 206 -14.13 0.26 7.35
N LEU A 207 -13.64 1.10 6.43
CA LEU A 207 -12.38 0.88 5.71
C LEU A 207 -11.21 0.75 6.68
N ALA A 208 -11.09 1.69 7.62
CA ALA A 208 -10.05 1.67 8.64
C ALA A 208 -10.13 0.43 9.52
N ALA A 209 -11.31 0.01 9.94
CA ALA A 209 -11.53 -1.18 10.76
C ALA A 209 -11.16 -2.47 10.01
N CYS A 210 -11.54 -2.60 8.74
CA CYS A 210 -11.14 -3.73 7.90
C CYS A 210 -9.62 -3.82 7.76
N LYS A 211 -8.96 -2.69 7.43
CA LYS A 211 -7.50 -2.61 7.33
C LYS A 211 -6.84 -3.02 8.66
N ARG A 212 -7.28 -2.45 9.79
CA ARG A 212 -6.77 -2.77 11.13
C ARG A 212 -6.91 -4.24 11.46
N SER A 213 -8.10 -4.82 11.22
CA SER A 213 -8.35 -6.23 11.51
C SER A 213 -7.39 -7.15 10.75
N LEU A 214 -7.17 -6.87 9.46
CA LEU A 214 -6.25 -7.64 8.62
C LEU A 214 -4.79 -7.48 9.06
N ILE A 215 -4.35 -6.26 9.35
CA ILE A 215 -2.96 -5.99 9.72
C ILE A 215 -2.64 -6.53 11.11
N ASP A 216 -3.48 -6.24 12.10
CA ASP A 216 -3.24 -6.65 13.48
C ASP A 216 -3.41 -8.18 13.67
N GLY A 217 -4.28 -8.79 12.87
CA GLY A 217 -4.54 -10.23 12.95
C GLY A 217 -3.53 -11.13 12.24
N ARG A 218 -2.79 -10.59 11.26
CA ARG A 218 -1.97 -11.39 10.33
C ARG A 218 -0.89 -12.26 10.96
N ASP A 219 -0.34 -11.82 12.10
CA ASP A 219 0.77 -12.50 12.80
C ASP A 219 0.32 -13.16 14.10
N LEU A 220 -0.98 -13.13 14.40
CA LEU A 220 -1.55 -13.75 15.59
C LEU A 220 -1.93 -15.22 15.34
N PRO A 221 -1.86 -16.08 16.36
CA PRO A 221 -2.54 -17.38 16.32
C PRO A 221 -4.02 -17.17 16.00
N ILE A 222 -4.64 -18.11 15.26
CA ILE A 222 -5.99 -17.97 14.71
C ILE A 222 -7.04 -17.55 15.76
N ASP A 223 -7.00 -18.12 16.96
CA ASP A 223 -7.96 -17.78 18.01
C ASP A 223 -7.77 -16.36 18.55
N ALA A 224 -6.53 -15.86 18.59
CA ALA A 224 -6.25 -14.49 18.98
C ALA A 224 -6.66 -13.52 17.85
N ALA A 225 -6.40 -13.87 16.59
CA ALA A 225 -6.84 -13.10 15.43
C ALA A 225 -8.37 -12.96 15.39
N ARG A 226 -9.12 -14.05 15.64
CA ARG A 226 -10.60 -14.03 15.70
C ARG A 226 -11.13 -13.19 16.86
N ARG A 227 -10.47 -13.21 18.02
CA ARG A 227 -10.86 -12.32 19.14
C ARG A 227 -10.62 -10.86 18.80
N ASN A 228 -9.49 -10.53 18.15
CA ASN A 228 -9.20 -9.19 17.67
C ASN A 228 -10.24 -8.72 16.66
N GLU A 229 -10.53 -9.54 15.65
CA GLU A 229 -11.58 -9.30 14.65
C GLU A 229 -12.95 -9.02 15.30
N SER A 230 -13.36 -9.87 16.26
CA SER A 230 -14.62 -9.70 16.98
C SER A 230 -14.68 -8.39 17.78
N ALA A 231 -13.58 -8.00 18.43
CA ALA A 231 -13.51 -6.75 19.18
C ALA A 231 -13.62 -5.54 18.24
N ILE A 232 -12.91 -5.56 17.10
CA ILE A 232 -12.99 -4.51 16.09
C ILE A 232 -14.40 -4.47 15.48
N PHE A 233 -14.98 -5.61 15.10
CA PHE A 233 -16.35 -5.69 14.60
C PHE A 233 -17.34 -5.02 15.56
N GLN A 234 -17.30 -5.38 16.84
CA GLN A 234 -18.19 -4.79 17.83
C GLN A 234 -18.01 -3.28 17.99
N SER A 235 -16.79 -2.77 17.83
CA SER A 235 -16.52 -1.34 17.93
C SER A 235 -17.19 -0.54 16.80
N VAL A 236 -17.27 -1.10 15.60
CA VAL A 236 -17.92 -0.46 14.46
C VAL A 236 -19.42 -0.76 14.36
N ALA A 237 -19.86 -1.98 14.70
CA ALA A 237 -21.25 -2.38 14.61
C ALA A 237 -22.17 -1.65 15.61
N ARG A 238 -21.62 -1.12 16.71
CA ARG A 238 -22.35 -0.33 17.70
C ARG A 238 -22.50 1.16 17.36
N ARG A 239 -21.87 1.62 16.28
CA ARG A 239 -22.01 3.01 15.85
C ARG A 239 -23.43 3.25 15.35
N GLU A 240 -23.99 4.38 15.69
CA GLU A 240 -25.34 4.79 15.22
C GLU A 240 -25.42 4.79 13.69
N ASP A 241 -24.39 5.32 13.02
CA ASP A 241 -24.30 5.33 11.56
C ASP A 241 -24.32 3.90 10.95
N ALA A 242 -23.60 2.96 11.57
CA ALA A 242 -23.57 1.57 11.09
C ALA A 242 -24.93 0.88 11.31
N ILE A 243 -25.58 1.13 12.46
CA ILE A 243 -26.92 0.62 12.76
C ILE A 243 -27.94 1.17 11.74
N ALA A 244 -27.87 2.46 11.42
CA ALA A 244 -28.75 3.07 10.43
C ALA A 244 -28.53 2.48 9.02
N LEU A 245 -27.28 2.23 8.61
CA LEU A 245 -26.99 1.58 7.33
C LEU A 245 -27.53 0.14 7.27
N MET A 246 -27.35 -0.64 8.35
CA MET A 246 -27.87 -2.00 8.44
C MET A 246 -29.41 -2.03 8.41
N ALA A 247 -30.06 -1.13 9.14
CA ALA A 247 -31.52 -1.01 9.16
C ALA A 247 -32.08 -0.63 7.78
N ALA A 248 -31.42 0.30 7.08
CA ALA A 248 -31.81 0.68 5.73
C ALA A 248 -31.63 -0.47 4.72
N ALA A 249 -30.56 -1.26 4.86
CA ALA A 249 -30.35 -2.45 4.03
C ALA A 249 -31.43 -3.51 4.32
N GLN A 250 -31.72 -3.76 5.60
CA GLN A 250 -32.76 -4.73 5.99
C GLN A 250 -34.13 -4.33 5.43
N ALA A 251 -34.51 -3.07 5.53
CA ALA A 251 -35.76 -2.59 4.97
C ALA A 251 -35.87 -2.81 3.44
N ARG A 252 -34.76 -2.68 2.71
CA ARG A 252 -34.73 -2.99 1.26
C ARG A 252 -34.86 -4.49 1.00
N TYR A 253 -34.22 -5.33 1.80
CA TYR A 253 -34.43 -6.80 1.74
C TYR A 253 -35.88 -7.19 2.01
N ASP A 254 -36.50 -6.61 3.05
CA ASP A 254 -37.90 -6.86 3.41
C ASP A 254 -38.87 -6.40 2.30
N ALA A 255 -38.47 -5.41 1.51
CA ALA A 255 -39.20 -4.96 0.32
C ALA A 255 -38.89 -5.79 -0.95
N GLY A 256 -38.11 -6.85 -0.85
CA GLY A 256 -37.82 -7.79 -1.95
C GLY A 256 -36.65 -7.39 -2.85
N ALA A 257 -35.80 -6.45 -2.44
CA ALA A 257 -34.58 -6.11 -3.18
C ALA A 257 -33.58 -7.28 -3.17
N ASP A 258 -32.85 -7.48 -4.26
CA ASP A 258 -31.72 -8.41 -4.29
C ASP A 258 -30.54 -7.87 -3.45
N SER A 259 -29.55 -8.74 -3.17
CA SER A 259 -28.42 -8.39 -2.30
C SER A 259 -27.57 -7.22 -2.85
N TRP A 260 -27.46 -7.07 -4.16
CA TRP A 260 -26.71 -5.96 -4.77
C TRP A 260 -27.37 -4.61 -4.47
N ASP A 261 -28.68 -4.54 -4.68
CA ASP A 261 -29.46 -3.32 -4.48
C ASP A 261 -29.71 -3.06 -2.98
N ALA A 262 -29.94 -4.13 -2.19
CA ALA A 262 -30.20 -3.98 -0.76
C ALA A 262 -29.03 -3.34 0.00
N ILE A 263 -27.80 -3.74 -0.31
CA ILE A 263 -26.60 -3.20 0.36
C ILE A 263 -25.85 -2.17 -0.51
N GLY A 264 -26.37 -1.83 -1.69
CA GLY A 264 -25.81 -0.78 -2.55
C GLY A 264 -24.49 -1.14 -3.21
N LEU A 265 -24.28 -2.43 -3.53
CA LEU A 265 -23.11 -2.85 -4.28
C LEU A 265 -23.22 -2.44 -5.76
N PRO A 266 -22.11 -2.05 -6.40
CA PRO A 266 -22.10 -1.80 -7.83
C PRO A 266 -22.28 -3.12 -8.58
N ARG A 267 -23.15 -3.11 -9.58
CA ARG A 267 -23.16 -4.16 -10.60
C ARG A 267 -21.98 -3.88 -11.53
N GLY A 268 -21.00 -4.79 -11.58
CA GLY A 268 -19.74 -4.66 -12.33
C GLY A 268 -19.94 -4.54 -13.84
#